data_e5639945535e6cce9af39ea0a3e84455
#
_entry.id   e5639945535e6cce9af39ea0a3e84455
#
_cell.length_a   1.000
_cell.length_b   1.000
_cell.length_c   1.000
_cell.angle_alpha   90.00
_cell.angle_beta   90.00
_cell.angle_gamma   90.00
#
_symmetry.space_group_name_H-M   'P 1'
#
loop_
_entity.id
_entity.type
_entity.pdbx_description
1 polymer ?
#
loop_
_entity_poly.entity_id
_entity_poly.type
_entity_poly.pdbx_seq_one_letter_code
_entity_poly.pdbx_strand_id
1 'polypeptide(L)'
;MEQNPSGSVLLMRDLPSPEPGPRQVKIRVRTASVNRADLGQRAGTHQPVSPDSAPVVVGLDAAGDVVTVGSEVMGVHVGDRVMTTVSGGLSEEVVVDAALLVPIPPAWTYAEGAAAILGLMTEHNALRTAGGLKPGETVLVHAAASSVGLQCVQLAKYLGAGLIIATVRTDRATDLLRSQGADHVVEVGEAGFADQVLELTDGRGVDVIVDHVGGPYLADNIRCAALLGRLVGVGRLGGADGVLDLEALAFKRLSIIGVTFRTRDAAEKAAIVAALLSEVDPAFEALRPSIDRILPWTEVQQAQDLMAANSHLGKIVLSLENT
;
A
#
# COMPACT_ATOMS: atom_id res chain seq x y z
N MET A 1 3.76 -0.17 -25.22
CA MET A 1 2.27 -0.33 -25.19
C MET A 1 1.71 0.32 -26.43
N GLU A 2 1.05 -0.44 -27.29
CA GLU A 2 0.25 0.14 -28.37
C GLU A 2 -1.01 0.72 -27.74
N GLN A 3 -1.17 2.03 -27.83
CA GLN A 3 -2.40 2.71 -27.39
C GLN A 3 -3.54 2.34 -28.34
N ASN A 4 -4.44 1.49 -27.88
CA ASN A 4 -5.73 1.28 -28.52
C ASN A 4 -6.73 2.27 -27.88
N PRO A 5 -7.66 2.90 -28.63
CA PRO A 5 -8.64 3.86 -28.09
C PRO A 5 -9.54 3.30 -26.97
N SER A 6 -9.53 2.00 -26.75
CA SER A 6 -10.29 1.30 -25.70
C SER A 6 -9.51 0.94 -24.42
N GLY A 7 -8.31 1.50 -24.23
CA GLY A 7 -7.41 1.19 -23.10
C GLY A 7 -6.20 0.35 -23.53
N SER A 8 -5.09 0.48 -22.80
CA SER A 8 -3.86 -0.27 -23.07
C SER A 8 -4.07 -1.76 -22.81
N VAL A 9 -3.65 -2.61 -23.75
CA VAL A 9 -3.70 -4.06 -23.59
C VAL A 9 -2.40 -4.53 -22.95
N LEU A 10 -2.51 -5.43 -21.96
CA LEU A 10 -1.37 -6.12 -21.40
C LEU A 10 -0.98 -7.28 -22.32
N LEU A 11 0.29 -7.32 -22.71
CA LEU A 11 0.82 -8.35 -23.59
C LEU A 11 1.92 -9.12 -22.87
N MET A 12 1.90 -10.46 -23.01
CA MET A 12 3.01 -11.31 -22.64
C MET A 12 4.15 -11.12 -23.66
N ARG A 13 5.37 -10.97 -23.18
CA ARG A 13 6.56 -10.79 -24.01
C ARG A 13 7.75 -11.51 -23.41
N ASP A 14 8.54 -12.18 -24.24
CA ASP A 14 9.85 -12.66 -23.85
C ASP A 14 10.82 -11.48 -23.78
N LEU A 15 11.52 -11.36 -22.65
CA LEU A 15 12.52 -10.35 -22.40
C LEU A 15 13.83 -11.03 -21.99
N PRO A 16 15.00 -10.43 -22.27
CA PRO A 16 16.26 -10.92 -21.74
C PRO A 16 16.22 -10.98 -20.21
N SER A 17 16.76 -12.05 -19.64
CA SER A 17 16.93 -12.14 -18.17
C SER A 17 17.83 -10.99 -17.68
N PRO A 18 17.40 -10.20 -16.70
CA PRO A 18 18.20 -9.10 -16.20
C PRO A 18 19.37 -9.58 -15.35
N GLU A 19 20.51 -8.86 -15.36
CA GLU A 19 21.65 -9.17 -14.51
C GLU A 19 21.79 -8.14 -13.38
N PRO A 20 22.03 -8.59 -12.13
CA PRO A 20 22.14 -7.69 -11.00
C PRO A 20 23.48 -6.96 -11.00
N GLY A 21 23.46 -5.67 -10.69
CA GLY A 21 24.64 -4.88 -10.36
C GLY A 21 25.22 -5.24 -8.99
N PRO A 22 26.37 -4.59 -8.60
CA PRO A 22 27.09 -4.97 -7.38
C PRO A 22 26.26 -4.94 -6.09
N ARG A 23 25.30 -4.02 -5.93
CA ARG A 23 24.43 -3.88 -4.75
C ARG A 23 23.04 -4.44 -4.95
N GLN A 24 22.80 -5.17 -6.02
CA GLN A 24 21.49 -5.69 -6.38
C GLN A 24 21.43 -7.21 -6.24
N VAL A 25 20.23 -7.71 -6.18
CA VAL A 25 19.94 -9.14 -6.26
C VAL A 25 18.98 -9.42 -7.42
N LYS A 26 19.05 -10.61 -7.97
CA LYS A 26 18.04 -11.15 -8.88
C LYS A 26 17.11 -12.06 -8.09
N ILE A 27 15.81 -11.85 -8.24
CA ILE A 27 14.75 -12.64 -7.62
C ILE A 27 14.04 -13.42 -8.72
N ARG A 28 13.88 -14.73 -8.54
CA ARG A 28 12.89 -15.52 -9.27
C ARG A 28 11.53 -15.29 -8.63
N VAL A 29 10.64 -14.60 -9.33
CA VAL A 29 9.32 -14.23 -8.82
C VAL A 29 8.41 -15.47 -8.79
N ARG A 30 7.79 -15.70 -7.65
CA ARG A 30 6.79 -16.76 -7.45
C ARG A 30 5.38 -16.18 -7.49
N THR A 31 5.22 -15.00 -6.90
CA THR A 31 3.94 -14.29 -6.86
C THR A 31 4.17 -12.78 -6.95
N ALA A 32 3.21 -12.09 -7.53
CA ALA A 32 3.07 -10.64 -7.49
C ALA A 32 1.63 -10.27 -7.12
N SER A 33 1.34 -9.02 -6.82
CA SER A 33 -0.02 -8.64 -6.50
C SER A 33 -0.55 -7.52 -7.39
N VAL A 34 -1.88 -7.42 -7.50
CA VAL A 34 -2.52 -6.33 -8.22
C VAL A 34 -2.73 -5.14 -7.29
N ASN A 35 -2.35 -3.97 -7.76
CA ASN A 35 -2.43 -2.71 -7.05
C ASN A 35 -3.29 -1.70 -7.81
N ARG A 36 -3.93 -0.76 -7.11
CA ARG A 36 -4.71 0.31 -7.76
C ARG A 36 -3.86 1.13 -8.74
N ALA A 37 -2.57 1.32 -8.44
CA ALA A 37 -1.64 2.03 -9.28
C ALA A 37 -1.34 1.31 -10.62
N ASP A 38 -1.50 -0.01 -10.69
CA ASP A 38 -1.35 -0.78 -11.94
C ASP A 38 -2.44 -0.41 -12.95
N LEU A 39 -3.65 -0.06 -12.47
CA LEU A 39 -4.70 0.48 -13.33
C LEU A 39 -4.29 1.82 -13.95
N GLY A 40 -3.60 2.66 -13.18
CA GLY A 40 -3.02 3.91 -13.67
C GLY A 40 -1.88 3.67 -14.68
N GLN A 41 -1.05 2.65 -14.47
CA GLN A 41 -0.04 2.24 -15.46
C GLN A 41 -0.71 1.81 -16.79
N ARG A 42 -1.73 0.97 -16.71
CA ARG A 42 -2.52 0.55 -17.87
C ARG A 42 -3.22 1.72 -18.57
N ALA A 43 -3.74 2.68 -17.84
CA ALA A 43 -4.36 3.90 -18.37
C ALA A 43 -3.35 4.95 -18.87
N GLY A 44 -2.05 4.73 -18.70
CA GLY A 44 -1.00 5.69 -19.05
C GLY A 44 -0.89 6.91 -18.13
N THR A 45 -1.66 6.94 -17.02
CA THR A 45 -1.66 8.05 -16.05
C THR A 45 -0.64 7.86 -14.92
N HIS A 46 -0.09 6.64 -14.77
CA HIS A 46 0.91 6.28 -13.76
C HIS A 46 2.16 5.69 -14.46
N GLN A 47 2.83 6.49 -15.28
CA GLN A 47 4.07 6.06 -15.93
C GLN A 47 5.29 6.42 -15.08
N PRO A 48 6.37 5.60 -15.12
CA PRO A 48 7.66 6.04 -14.62
C PRO A 48 8.10 7.28 -15.42
N VAL A 49 8.77 8.20 -14.74
CA VAL A 49 9.29 9.44 -15.35
C VAL A 49 10.55 9.10 -16.16
N SER A 50 10.42 8.32 -17.24
CA SER A 50 11.52 8.08 -18.17
C SER A 50 11.04 8.32 -19.59
N PRO A 51 11.78 9.12 -20.38
CA PRO A 51 11.39 9.43 -21.76
C PRO A 51 11.71 8.34 -22.77
N ASP A 52 12.37 7.25 -22.39
CA ASP A 52 12.75 6.19 -23.32
C ASP A 52 11.60 5.22 -23.57
N SER A 53 11.33 5.03 -24.84
CA SER A 53 10.22 4.26 -25.45
C SER A 53 10.30 2.73 -25.27
N ALA A 54 10.97 2.23 -24.25
CA ALA A 54 11.00 0.80 -23.94
C ALA A 54 9.65 0.34 -23.36
N PRO A 55 9.19 -0.88 -23.67
CA PRO A 55 7.99 -1.44 -23.07
C PRO A 55 8.10 -1.42 -21.53
N VAL A 56 7.11 -0.86 -20.85
CA VAL A 56 7.06 -0.87 -19.38
C VAL A 56 6.55 -2.23 -18.94
N VAL A 57 7.39 -2.97 -18.21
CA VAL A 57 6.94 -4.17 -17.51
C VAL A 57 6.08 -3.73 -16.31
N VAL A 58 4.87 -4.27 -16.21
CA VAL A 58 3.91 -3.90 -15.16
C VAL A 58 4.18 -4.65 -13.86
N GLY A 59 3.51 -4.20 -12.78
CA GLY A 59 3.64 -4.76 -11.44
C GLY A 59 4.51 -3.90 -10.53
N LEU A 60 4.07 -3.74 -9.28
CA LEU A 60 4.69 -2.86 -8.29
C LEU A 60 5.26 -3.59 -7.08
N ASP A 61 5.07 -4.88 -7.00
CA ASP A 61 5.59 -5.76 -5.96
C ASP A 61 5.94 -7.13 -6.51
N ALA A 62 6.74 -7.86 -5.74
CA ALA A 62 7.10 -9.24 -6.02
C ALA A 62 7.46 -9.97 -4.73
N ALA A 63 7.20 -11.27 -4.71
CA ALA A 63 7.70 -12.21 -3.71
C ALA A 63 8.29 -13.44 -4.39
N GLY A 64 9.44 -13.91 -3.93
CA GLY A 64 10.14 -15.00 -4.59
C GLY A 64 11.46 -15.38 -3.90
N ASP A 65 12.28 -16.13 -4.63
CA ASP A 65 13.57 -16.61 -4.18
C ASP A 65 14.71 -15.79 -4.78
N VAL A 66 15.68 -15.43 -3.96
CA VAL A 66 16.94 -14.85 -4.45
C VAL A 66 17.70 -15.92 -5.24
N VAL A 67 18.03 -15.63 -6.51
CA VAL A 67 18.76 -16.57 -7.40
C VAL A 67 20.16 -16.08 -7.75
N THR A 68 20.44 -14.79 -7.65
CA THR A 68 21.78 -14.21 -7.86
C THR A 68 21.99 -13.05 -6.91
N VAL A 69 23.18 -12.92 -6.38
CA VAL A 69 23.55 -11.88 -5.41
C VAL A 69 24.73 -11.09 -5.96
N GLY A 70 24.62 -9.75 -5.98
CA GLY A 70 25.72 -8.85 -6.41
C GLY A 70 26.88 -8.86 -5.44
N SER A 71 28.07 -8.49 -5.95
CA SER A 71 29.35 -8.64 -5.25
C SER A 71 29.50 -7.79 -3.97
N GLU A 72 28.70 -6.73 -3.81
CA GLU A 72 28.73 -5.84 -2.64
C GLU A 72 27.55 -6.06 -1.67
N VAL A 73 26.67 -7.04 -1.97
CA VAL A 73 25.52 -7.34 -1.12
C VAL A 73 25.99 -8.17 0.09
N MET A 74 25.53 -7.74 1.26
CA MET A 74 25.84 -8.41 2.53
C MET A 74 24.54 -8.90 3.19
N GLY A 75 24.61 -10.08 3.82
CA GLY A 75 23.51 -10.62 4.64
C GLY A 75 22.32 -11.18 3.85
N VAL A 76 22.41 -11.26 2.51
CA VAL A 76 21.42 -11.89 1.64
C VAL A 76 22.09 -13.05 0.89
N HIS A 77 21.42 -14.18 0.78
CA HIS A 77 21.95 -15.39 0.18
C HIS A 77 21.03 -15.94 -0.90
N VAL A 78 21.61 -16.68 -1.83
CA VAL A 78 20.82 -17.45 -2.81
C VAL A 78 19.94 -18.46 -2.06
N GLY A 79 18.66 -18.48 -2.40
CA GLY A 79 17.63 -19.28 -1.75
C GLY A 79 16.83 -18.54 -0.68
N ASP A 80 17.23 -17.32 -0.29
CA ASP A 80 16.43 -16.52 0.65
C ASP A 80 15.07 -16.19 0.05
N ARG A 81 14.03 -16.36 0.87
CA ARG A 81 12.65 -16.00 0.52
C ARG A 81 12.39 -14.54 0.87
N VAL A 82 12.12 -13.76 -0.15
CA VAL A 82 12.00 -12.29 -0.01
C VAL A 82 10.75 -11.72 -0.66
N MET A 83 10.29 -10.61 -0.13
CA MET A 83 9.27 -9.75 -0.72
C MET A 83 9.84 -8.34 -0.90
N THR A 84 9.39 -7.64 -1.94
CA THR A 84 9.90 -6.30 -2.28
C THR A 84 8.89 -5.49 -3.05
N THR A 85 9.02 -4.16 -3.01
CA THR A 85 8.40 -3.28 -3.99
C THR A 85 9.37 -3.06 -5.14
N VAL A 86 8.92 -3.29 -6.36
CA VAL A 86 9.75 -3.23 -7.55
C VAL A 86 8.94 -2.78 -8.76
N SER A 87 9.55 -2.09 -9.71
CA SER A 87 8.94 -1.86 -11.02
C SER A 87 9.12 -3.12 -11.87
N GLY A 88 8.05 -3.61 -12.48
CA GLY A 88 8.10 -4.81 -13.32
C GLY A 88 7.92 -6.12 -12.56
N GLY A 89 7.27 -6.10 -11.40
CA GLY A 89 7.03 -7.29 -10.57
C GLY A 89 6.25 -8.41 -11.25
N LEU A 90 5.52 -8.11 -12.35
CA LEU A 90 4.87 -9.12 -13.19
C LEU A 90 5.83 -9.62 -14.28
N SER A 91 6.94 -10.19 -13.87
CA SER A 91 7.90 -10.91 -14.71
C SER A 91 8.47 -12.10 -13.95
N GLU A 92 9.02 -13.08 -14.66
CA GLU A 92 9.59 -14.29 -14.05
C GLU A 92 10.83 -14.00 -13.20
N GLU A 93 11.58 -12.93 -13.56
CA GLU A 93 12.76 -12.47 -12.85
C GLU A 93 12.80 -10.94 -12.74
N VAL A 94 13.19 -10.45 -11.58
CA VAL A 94 13.40 -9.02 -11.34
C VAL A 94 14.75 -8.79 -10.67
N VAL A 95 15.33 -7.63 -10.95
CA VAL A 95 16.53 -7.15 -10.26
C VAL A 95 16.13 -5.97 -9.38
N VAL A 96 16.57 -6.01 -8.14
CA VAL A 96 16.25 -4.98 -7.13
C VAL A 96 17.46 -4.69 -6.25
N ASP A 97 17.56 -3.47 -5.73
CA ASP A 97 18.56 -3.14 -4.71
C ASP A 97 18.31 -3.97 -3.44
N ALA A 98 19.37 -4.59 -2.91
CA ALA A 98 19.27 -5.45 -1.73
C ALA A 98 18.69 -4.73 -0.50
N ALA A 99 18.85 -3.40 -0.41
CA ALA A 99 18.27 -2.59 0.66
C ALA A 99 16.73 -2.47 0.61
N LEU A 100 16.09 -2.92 -0.47
CA LEU A 100 14.64 -2.93 -0.61
C LEU A 100 14.01 -4.30 -0.29
N LEU A 101 14.83 -5.27 0.11
CA LEU A 101 14.35 -6.60 0.44
C LEU A 101 13.77 -6.65 1.85
N VAL A 102 12.65 -7.35 1.97
CA VAL A 102 12.06 -7.72 3.25
C VAL A 102 11.96 -9.23 3.28
N PRO A 103 12.51 -9.91 4.30
CA PRO A 103 12.37 -11.35 4.44
C PRO A 103 10.90 -11.75 4.55
N ILE A 104 10.50 -12.84 3.87
CA ILE A 104 9.17 -13.41 4.07
C ILE A 104 9.19 -14.24 5.37
N PRO A 105 8.29 -13.97 6.34
CA PRO A 105 8.19 -14.77 7.54
C PRO A 105 8.10 -16.27 7.24
N PRO A 106 8.72 -17.16 8.03
CA PRO A 106 8.74 -18.60 7.74
C PRO A 106 7.36 -19.24 7.55
N ALA A 107 6.37 -18.78 8.33
CA ALA A 107 4.99 -19.27 8.27
C ALA A 107 4.16 -18.64 7.14
N TRP A 108 4.69 -17.67 6.40
CA TRP A 108 3.98 -17.04 5.27
C TRP A 108 4.31 -17.72 3.95
N THR A 109 3.31 -17.76 3.08
CA THR A 109 3.46 -18.15 1.67
C THR A 109 4.04 -16.98 0.85
N TYR A 110 4.49 -17.24 -0.39
CA TYR A 110 4.87 -16.16 -1.32
C TYR A 110 3.69 -15.25 -1.63
N ALA A 111 2.47 -15.81 -1.72
CA ALA A 111 1.26 -15.04 -1.95
C ALA A 111 1.02 -14.01 -0.84
N GLU A 112 1.24 -14.38 0.42
CA GLU A 112 1.15 -13.47 1.55
C GLU A 112 2.27 -12.41 1.51
N GLY A 113 3.48 -12.79 1.11
CA GLY A 113 4.58 -11.84 0.92
C GLY A 113 4.24 -10.77 -0.11
N ALA A 114 3.82 -11.16 -1.31
CA ALA A 114 3.41 -10.21 -2.35
C ALA A 114 2.20 -9.37 -1.94
N ALA A 115 1.22 -9.97 -1.24
CA ALA A 115 0.04 -9.27 -0.76
C ALA A 115 0.38 -8.19 0.27
N ALA A 116 1.40 -8.38 1.09
CA ALA A 116 1.73 -7.53 2.22
C ALA A 116 2.64 -6.35 1.89
N ILE A 117 3.70 -6.58 1.11
CA ILE A 117 4.85 -5.67 1.07
C ILE A 117 4.52 -4.21 0.73
N LEU A 118 3.71 -3.96 -0.30
CA LEU A 118 3.37 -2.60 -0.70
C LEU A 118 2.55 -1.89 0.37
N GLY A 119 1.58 -2.59 0.98
CA GLY A 119 0.75 -2.05 2.05
C GLY A 119 1.58 -1.78 3.30
N LEU A 120 2.41 -2.73 3.75
CA LEU A 120 3.27 -2.55 4.93
C LEU A 120 4.17 -1.33 4.79
N MET A 121 4.87 -1.18 3.66
CA MET A 121 5.73 -0.02 3.42
C MET A 121 4.94 1.29 3.38
N THR A 122 3.79 1.29 2.71
CA THR A 122 2.96 2.49 2.54
C THR A 122 2.39 2.95 3.87
N GLU A 123 1.78 2.03 4.60
CA GLU A 123 1.04 2.36 5.81
C GLU A 123 1.95 2.59 7.02
N HIS A 124 3.06 1.84 7.11
CA HIS A 124 4.09 2.14 8.12
C HIS A 124 4.67 3.54 7.92
N ASN A 125 5.02 3.89 6.66
CA ASN A 125 5.50 5.24 6.34
C ASN A 125 4.44 6.32 6.63
N ALA A 126 3.16 6.05 6.33
CA ALA A 126 2.07 6.98 6.60
C ALA A 126 1.84 7.18 8.10
N LEU A 127 1.77 6.10 8.87
CA LEU A 127 1.50 6.17 10.32
C LEU A 127 2.71 6.70 11.11
N ARG A 128 3.91 6.15 10.89
CA ARG A 128 5.10 6.46 11.68
C ARG A 128 5.90 7.63 11.15
N THR A 129 6.40 7.55 9.92
CA THR A 129 7.33 8.56 9.41
C THR A 129 6.63 9.89 9.11
N ALA A 130 5.48 9.85 8.43
CA ALA A 130 4.72 11.04 8.06
C ALA A 130 3.78 11.50 9.18
N GLY A 131 2.95 10.60 9.69
CA GLY A 131 1.94 10.88 10.70
C GLY A 131 2.48 11.00 12.11
N GLY A 132 3.68 10.48 12.39
CA GLY A 132 4.30 10.54 13.71
C GLY A 132 3.42 9.93 14.81
N LEU A 133 2.70 8.84 14.48
CA LEU A 133 1.78 8.18 15.41
C LEU A 133 2.48 7.79 16.70
N LYS A 134 1.87 8.13 17.83
CA LYS A 134 2.33 7.78 19.18
C LYS A 134 1.36 6.80 19.83
N PRO A 135 1.85 5.93 20.72
CA PRO A 135 0.97 5.06 21.50
C PRO A 135 -0.12 5.86 22.24
N GLY A 136 -1.35 5.35 22.20
CA GLY A 136 -2.53 5.98 22.81
C GLY A 136 -3.24 7.02 21.96
N GLU A 137 -2.69 7.45 20.80
CA GLU A 137 -3.36 8.37 19.89
C GLU A 137 -4.49 7.70 19.12
N THR A 138 -5.43 8.52 18.65
CA THR A 138 -6.56 8.09 17.82
C THR A 138 -6.20 8.14 16.34
N VAL A 139 -6.51 7.06 15.62
CA VAL A 139 -6.27 6.93 14.16
C VAL A 139 -7.60 6.80 13.42
N LEU A 140 -7.76 7.56 12.35
CA LEU A 140 -8.84 7.40 11.38
C LEU A 140 -8.26 6.87 10.06
N VAL A 141 -8.79 5.75 9.58
CA VAL A 141 -8.34 5.12 8.33
C VAL A 141 -9.46 5.17 7.30
N HIS A 142 -9.23 5.87 6.19
CA HIS A 142 -10.20 5.92 5.08
C HIS A 142 -10.00 4.79 4.09
N ALA A 143 -11.09 4.42 3.38
CA ALA A 143 -11.13 3.26 2.48
C ALA A 143 -10.55 1.99 3.15
N ALA A 144 -10.87 1.79 4.42
CA ALA A 144 -10.29 0.77 5.28
C ALA A 144 -10.54 -0.67 4.78
N ALA A 145 -11.59 -0.91 3.99
CA ALA A 145 -11.86 -2.20 3.34
C ALA A 145 -10.92 -2.54 2.17
N SER A 146 -10.07 -1.60 1.72
CA SER A 146 -9.05 -1.90 0.72
C SER A 146 -7.91 -2.72 1.33
N SER A 147 -7.12 -3.40 0.50
CA SER A 147 -5.99 -4.20 0.98
C SER A 147 -4.98 -3.37 1.80
N VAL A 148 -4.68 -2.14 1.38
CA VAL A 148 -3.80 -1.24 2.12
C VAL A 148 -4.48 -0.72 3.39
N GLY A 149 -5.78 -0.42 3.35
CA GLY A 149 -6.55 0.03 4.51
C GLY A 149 -6.64 -1.03 5.61
N LEU A 150 -6.85 -2.30 5.24
CA LEU A 150 -6.81 -3.43 6.18
C LEU A 150 -5.45 -3.52 6.89
N GLN A 151 -4.35 -3.38 6.15
CA GLN A 151 -3.00 -3.38 6.73
C GLN A 151 -2.73 -2.12 7.56
N CYS A 152 -3.30 -0.96 7.19
CA CYS A 152 -3.23 0.25 8.00
C CYS A 152 -3.86 0.05 9.38
N VAL A 153 -5.03 -0.57 9.44
CA VAL A 153 -5.72 -0.91 10.70
C VAL A 153 -4.86 -1.85 11.57
N GLN A 154 -4.31 -2.92 10.97
CA GLN A 154 -3.41 -3.84 11.69
C GLN A 154 -2.17 -3.14 12.22
N LEU A 155 -1.50 -2.32 11.39
CA LEU A 155 -0.33 -1.57 11.79
C LEU A 155 -0.64 -0.53 12.87
N ALA A 156 -1.76 0.21 12.76
CA ALA A 156 -2.16 1.16 13.79
C ALA A 156 -2.35 0.45 15.14
N LYS A 157 -2.98 -0.72 15.16
CA LYS A 157 -3.12 -1.55 16.36
C LYS A 157 -1.77 -2.00 16.90
N TYR A 158 -0.91 -2.53 16.05
CA TYR A 158 0.43 -2.98 16.42
C TYR A 158 1.29 -1.83 17.00
N LEU A 159 1.20 -0.65 16.40
CA LEU A 159 1.93 0.55 16.82
C LEU A 159 1.35 1.21 18.08
N GLY A 160 0.30 0.63 18.66
CA GLY A 160 -0.26 1.05 19.95
C GLY A 160 -1.25 2.20 19.86
N ALA A 161 -1.94 2.41 18.73
CA ALA A 161 -3.05 3.35 18.68
C ALA A 161 -4.08 3.04 19.78
N GLY A 162 -4.58 4.07 20.46
CA GLY A 162 -5.54 3.94 21.56
C GLY A 162 -6.97 3.77 21.08
N LEU A 163 -7.29 4.32 19.92
CA LEU A 163 -8.60 4.21 19.26
C LEU A 163 -8.41 4.18 17.74
N ILE A 164 -8.97 3.18 17.07
CA ILE A 164 -8.89 3.01 15.62
C ILE A 164 -10.29 3.07 15.02
N ILE A 165 -10.54 4.10 14.23
CA ILE A 165 -11.80 4.31 13.51
C ILE A 165 -11.54 4.04 12.02
N ALA A 166 -12.32 3.15 11.42
CA ALA A 166 -12.24 2.77 10.03
C ALA A 166 -13.44 3.30 9.26
N THR A 167 -13.25 3.95 8.11
CA THR A 167 -14.37 4.32 7.25
C THR A 167 -14.52 3.39 6.06
N VAL A 168 -15.75 3.06 5.74
CA VAL A 168 -16.15 2.19 4.64
C VAL A 168 -17.33 2.80 3.88
N ARG A 169 -17.57 2.33 2.65
CA ARG A 169 -18.75 2.71 1.85
C ARG A 169 -19.95 1.79 2.08
N THR A 170 -19.69 0.59 2.57
CA THR A 170 -20.69 -0.43 2.87
C THR A 170 -20.19 -1.28 4.03
N ASP A 171 -21.10 -1.91 4.76
CA ASP A 171 -20.82 -2.73 5.93
C ASP A 171 -20.10 -4.07 5.65
N ARG A 172 -19.92 -4.44 4.37
CA ARG A 172 -19.38 -5.74 3.92
C ARG A 172 -18.08 -6.16 4.60
N ALA A 173 -17.23 -5.21 4.98
CA ALA A 173 -15.93 -5.45 5.60
C ALA A 173 -15.91 -5.26 7.12
N THR A 174 -17.03 -4.95 7.74
CA THR A 174 -17.09 -4.53 9.16
C THR A 174 -16.51 -5.59 10.10
N ASP A 175 -16.91 -6.85 9.97
CA ASP A 175 -16.42 -7.92 10.84
C ASP A 175 -14.92 -8.18 10.62
N LEU A 176 -14.47 -8.13 9.36
CA LEU A 176 -13.05 -8.27 9.04
C LEU A 176 -12.24 -7.11 9.65
N LEU A 177 -12.68 -5.87 9.51
CA LEU A 177 -11.99 -4.70 10.07
C LEU A 177 -11.90 -4.76 11.59
N ARG A 178 -12.99 -5.19 12.26
CA ARG A 178 -12.98 -5.41 13.71
C ARG A 178 -11.99 -6.51 14.12
N SER A 179 -11.97 -7.61 13.40
CA SER A 179 -11.02 -8.71 13.65
C SER A 179 -9.56 -8.28 13.42
N GLN A 180 -9.32 -7.28 12.56
CA GLN A 180 -8.01 -6.72 12.27
C GLN A 180 -7.59 -5.62 13.28
N GLY A 181 -8.49 -5.18 14.15
CA GLY A 181 -8.18 -4.25 15.22
C GLY A 181 -8.87 -2.89 15.16
N ALA A 182 -9.82 -2.68 14.25
CA ALA A 182 -10.66 -1.49 14.26
C ALA A 182 -11.63 -1.53 15.46
N ASP A 183 -11.63 -0.48 16.27
CA ASP A 183 -12.56 -0.34 17.40
C ASP A 183 -13.95 0.06 16.89
N HIS A 184 -13.98 0.97 15.91
CA HIS A 184 -15.21 1.41 15.26
C HIS A 184 -15.11 1.37 13.74
N VAL A 185 -16.23 1.03 13.10
CA VAL A 185 -16.39 1.09 11.63
C VAL A 185 -17.54 2.03 11.32
N VAL A 186 -17.25 3.09 10.58
CA VAL A 186 -18.19 4.15 10.18
C VAL A 186 -18.51 3.97 8.70
N GLU A 187 -19.77 3.75 8.38
CA GLU A 187 -20.24 3.77 7.00
C GLU A 187 -20.46 5.22 6.56
N VAL A 188 -19.80 5.62 5.49
CA VAL A 188 -19.86 6.99 4.97
C VAL A 188 -21.12 7.16 4.13
N GLY A 189 -22.10 7.88 4.69
CA GLY A 189 -23.32 8.28 4.01
C GLY A 189 -23.23 9.63 3.31
N GLU A 190 -24.38 10.16 2.86
CA GLU A 190 -24.49 11.47 2.22
C GLU A 190 -24.11 12.63 3.17
N ALA A 191 -24.35 12.47 4.47
CA ALA A 191 -24.00 13.47 5.49
C ALA A 191 -22.50 13.51 5.83
N GLY A 192 -21.68 12.65 5.20
CA GLY A 192 -20.26 12.50 5.51
C GLY A 192 -20.01 11.62 6.74
N PHE A 193 -18.88 11.82 7.40
CA PHE A 193 -18.45 10.99 8.53
C PHE A 193 -18.02 11.80 9.76
N ALA A 194 -17.81 13.11 9.62
CA ALA A 194 -17.16 13.92 10.66
C ALA A 194 -17.95 13.95 11.99
N ASP A 195 -19.29 14.03 11.94
CA ASP A 195 -20.11 14.05 13.16
C ASP A 195 -20.01 12.73 13.93
N GLN A 196 -20.06 11.60 13.24
CA GLN A 196 -19.89 10.29 13.84
C GLN A 196 -18.50 10.13 14.48
N VAL A 197 -17.45 10.58 13.79
CA VAL A 197 -16.08 10.54 14.31
C VAL A 197 -15.91 11.43 15.53
N LEU A 198 -16.53 12.62 15.54
CA LEU A 198 -16.51 13.51 16.70
C LEU A 198 -17.27 12.91 17.89
N GLU A 199 -18.41 12.25 17.66
CA GLU A 199 -19.13 11.54 18.70
C GLU A 199 -18.29 10.42 19.33
N LEU A 200 -17.63 9.59 18.49
CA LEU A 200 -16.74 8.51 18.94
C LEU A 200 -15.49 8.98 19.68
N THR A 201 -15.17 10.27 19.61
CA THR A 201 -14.00 10.88 20.27
C THR A 201 -14.37 11.92 21.31
N ASP A 202 -15.62 11.92 21.81
CA ASP A 202 -16.14 12.90 22.79
C ASP A 202 -15.87 14.35 22.37
N GLY A 203 -15.94 14.65 21.07
CA GLY A 203 -15.70 15.96 20.48
C GLY A 203 -14.22 16.35 20.35
N ARG A 204 -13.27 15.54 20.83
CA ARG A 204 -11.82 15.83 20.76
C ARG A 204 -11.28 15.75 19.33
N GLY A 205 -11.79 14.85 18.53
CA GLY A 205 -11.31 14.57 17.19
C GLY A 205 -10.13 13.59 17.15
N VAL A 206 -9.58 13.39 15.95
CA VAL A 206 -8.61 12.34 15.62
C VAL A 206 -7.20 12.90 15.51
N ASP A 207 -6.21 12.20 16.08
CA ASP A 207 -4.81 12.65 16.08
C ASP A 207 -4.12 12.40 14.74
N VAL A 208 -4.35 11.22 14.12
CA VAL A 208 -3.78 10.87 12.81
C VAL A 208 -4.86 10.38 11.87
N ILE A 209 -4.97 10.98 10.70
CA ILE A 209 -5.88 10.56 9.63
C ILE A 209 -5.05 10.04 8.48
N VAL A 210 -5.27 8.78 8.09
CA VAL A 210 -4.65 8.18 6.90
C VAL A 210 -5.68 8.17 5.78
N ASP A 211 -5.46 9.00 4.77
CA ASP A 211 -6.44 9.28 3.73
C ASP A 211 -6.05 8.67 2.37
N HIS A 212 -6.82 7.65 1.95
CA HIS A 212 -6.73 7.03 0.62
C HIS A 212 -7.75 7.60 -0.38
N VAL A 213 -8.70 8.43 0.07
CA VAL A 213 -9.83 8.92 -0.74
C VAL A 213 -9.54 10.28 -1.36
N GLY A 214 -9.00 11.21 -0.59
CA GLY A 214 -8.57 12.53 -1.06
C GLY A 214 -9.66 13.59 -1.05
N GLY A 215 -9.74 14.40 -2.12
CA GLY A 215 -10.48 15.64 -2.18
C GLY A 215 -11.88 15.64 -1.56
N PRO A 216 -12.78 14.69 -1.87
CA PRO A 216 -14.13 14.66 -1.32
C PRO A 216 -14.20 14.56 0.21
N TYR A 217 -13.14 14.03 0.85
CA TYR A 217 -13.10 13.83 2.30
C TYR A 217 -12.38 14.96 3.05
N LEU A 218 -11.73 15.89 2.32
CA LEU A 218 -10.86 16.90 2.92
C LEU A 218 -11.58 17.78 3.96
N ALA A 219 -12.78 18.24 3.65
CA ALA A 219 -13.55 19.13 4.55
C ALA A 219 -13.91 18.40 5.86
N ASP A 220 -14.39 17.17 5.78
CA ASP A 220 -14.72 16.34 6.95
C ASP A 220 -13.46 15.95 7.75
N ASN A 221 -12.36 15.67 7.07
CA ASN A 221 -11.06 15.42 7.71
C ASN A 221 -10.60 16.60 8.56
N ILE A 222 -10.66 17.81 8.02
CA ILE A 222 -10.33 19.04 8.76
C ILE A 222 -11.27 19.23 9.96
N ARG A 223 -12.56 18.95 9.75
CA ARG A 223 -13.60 19.12 10.79
C ARG A 223 -13.42 18.14 11.96
N CYS A 224 -13.11 16.87 11.70
CA CYS A 224 -12.94 15.85 12.75
C CYS A 224 -11.51 15.65 13.24
N ALA A 225 -10.51 16.35 12.68
CA ALA A 225 -9.15 16.30 13.21
C ALA A 225 -9.07 16.95 14.58
N ALA A 226 -8.25 16.39 15.47
CA ALA A 226 -7.93 16.95 16.78
C ALA A 226 -7.01 18.17 16.66
N LEU A 227 -6.82 18.90 17.77
CA LEU A 227 -5.78 19.93 17.90
C LEU A 227 -4.40 19.29 17.63
N LEU A 228 -3.58 19.89 16.76
CA LEU A 228 -2.31 19.35 16.29
C LEU A 228 -2.46 18.04 15.48
N GLY A 229 -3.63 17.75 14.95
CA GLY A 229 -3.90 16.60 14.12
C GLY A 229 -3.04 16.57 12.85
N ARG A 230 -2.80 15.37 12.35
CA ARG A 230 -2.01 15.14 11.13
C ARG A 230 -2.88 14.39 10.11
N LEU A 231 -3.11 15.03 8.96
CA LEU A 231 -3.77 14.42 7.81
C LEU A 231 -2.70 13.94 6.82
N VAL A 232 -2.56 12.64 6.68
CA VAL A 232 -1.62 12.01 5.77
C VAL A 232 -2.34 11.55 4.52
N GLY A 233 -2.16 12.29 3.41
CA GLY A 233 -2.74 11.98 2.11
C GLY A 233 -1.93 10.93 1.36
N VAL A 234 -2.44 9.71 1.32
CA VAL A 234 -1.82 8.55 0.65
C VAL A 234 -2.40 8.36 -0.76
N GLY A 235 -3.73 8.37 -0.88
CA GLY A 235 -4.44 8.12 -2.12
C GLY A 235 -5.36 9.26 -2.55
N ARG A 236 -5.95 9.10 -3.72
CA ARG A 236 -6.93 10.02 -4.31
C ARG A 236 -8.02 9.25 -5.04
N LEU A 237 -8.53 8.19 -4.39
CA LEU A 237 -9.52 7.28 -4.99
C LEU A 237 -10.82 7.97 -5.34
N GLY A 238 -11.19 9.01 -4.58
CA GLY A 238 -12.40 9.81 -4.79
C GLY A 238 -12.18 11.08 -5.62
N GLY A 239 -10.92 11.48 -5.84
CA GLY A 239 -10.55 12.70 -6.58
C GLY A 239 -9.38 13.43 -5.95
N ALA A 240 -8.74 14.28 -6.74
CA ALA A 240 -7.56 15.04 -6.32
C ALA A 240 -7.90 16.39 -5.68
N ASP A 241 -9.02 16.98 -6.05
CA ASP A 241 -9.39 18.35 -5.69
C ASP A 241 -10.35 18.35 -4.50
N GLY A 242 -10.12 19.27 -3.55
CA GLY A 242 -10.94 19.43 -2.36
C GLY A 242 -10.90 20.85 -1.82
N VAL A 243 -11.90 21.22 -1.01
CA VAL A 243 -11.98 22.55 -0.36
C VAL A 243 -11.31 22.46 1.01
N LEU A 244 -10.39 23.39 1.26
CA LEU A 244 -9.66 23.51 2.53
C LEU A 244 -10.16 24.72 3.31
N ASP A 245 -10.65 24.48 4.53
CA ASP A 245 -10.93 25.52 5.52
C ASP A 245 -9.62 25.97 6.18
N LEU A 246 -9.12 27.16 5.77
CA LEU A 246 -7.87 27.72 6.29
C LEU A 246 -8.01 28.22 7.75
N GLU A 247 -9.19 28.64 8.16
CA GLU A 247 -9.43 29.05 9.55
C GLU A 247 -9.35 27.84 10.49
N ALA A 248 -10.03 26.75 10.14
CA ALA A 248 -9.98 25.51 10.90
C ALA A 248 -8.57 24.91 10.92
N LEU A 249 -7.86 24.93 9.76
CA LEU A 249 -6.46 24.51 9.66
C LEU A 249 -5.57 25.26 10.66
N ALA A 250 -5.69 26.62 10.67
CA ALA A 250 -4.88 27.48 11.53
C ALA A 250 -5.27 27.33 13.01
N PHE A 251 -6.57 27.36 13.32
CA PHE A 251 -7.08 27.24 14.69
C PHE A 251 -6.66 25.93 15.36
N LYS A 252 -6.77 24.83 14.63
CA LYS A 252 -6.36 23.50 15.13
C LYS A 252 -4.87 23.23 14.95
N ARG A 253 -4.12 24.10 14.29
CA ARG A 253 -2.69 23.94 13.98
C ARG A 253 -2.40 22.58 13.30
N LEU A 254 -3.20 22.23 12.29
CA LEU A 254 -3.14 20.96 11.60
C LEU A 254 -1.90 20.87 10.69
N SER A 255 -1.41 19.65 10.47
CA SER A 255 -0.45 19.33 9.43
C SER A 255 -1.14 18.51 8.33
N ILE A 256 -0.98 18.92 7.08
CA ILE A 256 -1.41 18.16 5.91
C ILE A 256 -0.16 17.68 5.18
N ILE A 257 0.01 16.36 5.06
CA ILE A 257 1.25 15.73 4.62
C ILE A 257 0.93 14.80 3.45
N GLY A 258 1.56 15.03 2.30
CA GLY A 258 1.46 14.11 1.15
C GLY A 258 2.53 13.02 1.21
N VAL A 259 2.13 11.79 0.88
CA VAL A 259 3.09 10.67 0.74
C VAL A 259 2.97 10.04 -0.65
N THR A 260 4.11 9.67 -1.22
CA THR A 260 4.21 8.94 -2.49
C THR A 260 5.57 8.23 -2.59
N PHE A 261 5.62 7.11 -3.32
CA PHE A 261 6.87 6.44 -3.66
C PHE A 261 7.41 6.84 -5.03
N ARG A 262 6.62 7.53 -5.85
CA ARG A 262 6.96 7.84 -7.26
C ARG A 262 8.13 8.81 -7.41
N THR A 263 8.27 9.74 -6.49
CA THR A 263 9.29 10.79 -6.51
C THR A 263 10.44 10.52 -5.55
N ARG A 264 10.41 9.37 -4.85
CA ARG A 264 11.49 8.99 -3.93
C ARG A 264 12.63 8.33 -4.67
N ASP A 265 13.85 8.69 -4.30
CA ASP A 265 15.05 8.00 -4.76
C ASP A 265 15.28 6.65 -4.05
N ALA A 266 16.35 5.95 -4.42
CA ALA A 266 16.64 4.63 -3.88
C ALA A 266 16.99 4.69 -2.37
N ALA A 267 17.68 5.74 -1.93
CA ALA A 267 18.08 5.90 -0.52
C ALA A 267 16.87 6.18 0.37
N GLU A 268 15.94 7.02 -0.08
CA GLU A 268 14.67 7.28 0.62
C GLU A 268 13.81 6.02 0.76
N LYS A 269 13.73 5.21 -0.30
CA LYS A 269 13.00 3.93 -0.27
C LYS A 269 13.67 2.93 0.69
N ALA A 270 14.99 2.83 0.65
CA ALA A 270 15.75 1.98 1.57
C ALA A 270 15.56 2.41 3.05
N ALA A 271 15.51 3.71 3.33
CA ALA A 271 15.22 4.22 4.66
C ALA A 271 13.83 3.82 5.17
N ILE A 272 12.82 3.79 4.29
CA ILE A 272 11.48 3.31 4.65
C ILE A 272 11.49 1.82 4.96
N VAL A 273 12.18 1.00 4.17
CA VAL A 273 12.32 -0.45 4.45
C VAL A 273 13.05 -0.67 5.76
N ALA A 274 14.15 0.06 6.01
CA ALA A 274 14.91 -0.05 7.26
C ALA A 274 14.05 0.34 8.47
N ALA A 275 13.25 1.40 8.38
CA ALA A 275 12.33 1.82 9.43
C ALA A 275 11.25 0.76 9.69
N LEU A 276 10.66 0.20 8.64
CA LEU A 276 9.70 -0.91 8.74
C LEU A 276 10.32 -2.11 9.46
N LEU A 277 11.48 -2.58 9.02
CA LEU A 277 12.15 -3.73 9.60
C LEU A 277 12.53 -3.50 11.06
N SER A 278 12.98 -2.30 11.42
CA SER A 278 13.39 -1.99 12.80
C SER A 278 12.23 -2.05 13.80
N GLU A 279 10.99 -1.78 13.38
CA GLU A 279 9.83 -1.75 14.26
C GLU A 279 8.95 -3.01 14.14
N VAL A 280 8.89 -3.64 12.98
CA VAL A 280 7.84 -4.62 12.63
C VAL A 280 8.37 -6.04 12.47
N ASP A 281 9.68 -6.24 12.22
CA ASP A 281 10.26 -7.57 11.97
C ASP A 281 9.82 -8.66 12.99
N PRO A 282 9.83 -8.42 14.32
CA PRO A 282 9.40 -9.43 15.28
C PRO A 282 7.90 -9.77 15.24
N ALA A 283 7.10 -8.94 14.57
CA ALA A 283 5.63 -8.97 14.63
C ALA A 283 4.96 -9.27 13.28
N PHE A 284 5.71 -9.58 12.24
CA PHE A 284 5.13 -9.85 10.91
C PHE A 284 4.00 -10.89 10.97
N GLU A 285 4.09 -11.90 11.82
CA GLU A 285 3.04 -12.91 11.99
C GLU A 285 1.67 -12.30 12.35
N ALA A 286 1.66 -11.21 13.16
CA ALA A 286 0.45 -10.49 13.55
C ALA A 286 -0.09 -9.58 12.43
N LEU A 287 0.71 -9.32 11.39
CA LEU A 287 0.39 -8.41 10.29
C LEU A 287 0.10 -9.16 8.98
N ARG A 288 -0.35 -10.42 9.10
CA ARG A 288 -0.66 -11.28 7.95
C ARG A 288 -1.72 -10.64 7.06
N PRO A 289 -1.48 -10.48 5.74
CA PRO A 289 -2.40 -9.80 4.85
C PRO A 289 -3.66 -10.61 4.58
N SER A 290 -4.78 -9.92 4.34
CA SER A 290 -5.99 -10.55 3.83
C SER A 290 -5.90 -10.72 2.32
N ILE A 291 -5.98 -11.95 1.82
CA ILE A 291 -6.01 -12.28 0.40
C ILE A 291 -7.45 -12.59 -0.01
N ASP A 292 -7.96 -11.90 -1.03
CA ASP A 292 -9.28 -12.19 -1.61
C ASP A 292 -9.20 -13.44 -2.48
N ARG A 293 -8.23 -13.49 -3.39
CA ARG A 293 -7.98 -14.63 -4.28
C ARG A 293 -6.58 -14.65 -4.86
N ILE A 294 -6.20 -15.83 -5.34
CA ILE A 294 -4.99 -16.05 -6.11
C ILE A 294 -5.39 -16.50 -7.51
N LEU A 295 -4.89 -15.84 -8.53
CA LEU A 295 -5.15 -16.15 -9.95
C LEU A 295 -3.84 -16.48 -10.66
N PRO A 296 -3.83 -17.29 -11.73
CA PRO A 296 -2.68 -17.41 -12.61
C PRO A 296 -2.28 -16.03 -13.17
N TRP A 297 -1.00 -15.77 -13.34
CA TRP A 297 -0.53 -14.48 -13.88
C TRP A 297 -1.03 -14.19 -15.31
N THR A 298 -1.34 -15.24 -16.07
CA THR A 298 -1.99 -15.12 -17.37
C THR A 298 -3.37 -14.45 -17.32
N GLU A 299 -3.99 -14.43 -16.13
CA GLU A 299 -5.29 -13.79 -15.89
C GLU A 299 -5.15 -12.36 -15.34
N VAL A 300 -4.00 -11.71 -15.53
CA VAL A 300 -3.74 -10.35 -15.04
C VAL A 300 -4.79 -9.33 -15.48
N GLN A 301 -5.33 -9.47 -16.68
CA GLN A 301 -6.40 -8.60 -17.18
C GLN A 301 -7.67 -8.73 -16.33
N GLN A 302 -8.10 -9.96 -16.06
CA GLN A 302 -9.24 -10.25 -15.18
C GLN A 302 -9.00 -9.74 -13.76
N ALA A 303 -7.81 -9.93 -13.23
CA ALA A 303 -7.43 -9.45 -11.91
C ALA A 303 -7.54 -7.92 -11.80
N GLN A 304 -7.08 -7.19 -12.83
CA GLN A 304 -7.21 -5.73 -12.89
C GLN A 304 -8.67 -5.29 -13.06
N ASP A 305 -9.47 -6.00 -13.83
CA ASP A 305 -10.90 -5.67 -14.00
C ASP A 305 -11.69 -5.87 -12.69
N LEU A 306 -11.39 -6.93 -11.93
CA LEU A 306 -11.93 -7.13 -10.57
C LEU A 306 -11.53 -5.99 -9.61
N MET A 307 -10.27 -5.54 -9.69
CA MET A 307 -9.76 -4.38 -8.94
C MET A 307 -10.51 -3.10 -9.33
N ALA A 308 -10.70 -2.86 -10.63
CA ALA A 308 -11.42 -1.69 -11.14
C ALA A 308 -12.88 -1.66 -10.68
N ALA A 309 -13.55 -2.82 -10.68
CA ALA A 309 -14.93 -2.98 -10.23
C ALA A 309 -15.12 -2.86 -8.71
N ASN A 310 -14.05 -2.78 -7.91
CA ASN A 310 -14.09 -2.83 -6.42
C ASN A 310 -14.86 -4.04 -5.87
N SER A 311 -14.80 -5.19 -6.56
CA SER A 311 -15.55 -6.41 -6.23
C SER A 311 -14.78 -7.38 -5.34
N HIS A 312 -13.59 -6.99 -4.87
CA HIS A 312 -12.70 -7.78 -4.00
C HIS A 312 -12.70 -7.25 -2.57
N LEU A 313 -12.32 -8.11 -1.62
CA LEU A 313 -12.08 -7.77 -0.22
C LEU A 313 -10.72 -8.31 0.21
N GLY A 314 -9.74 -7.43 0.38
CA GLY A 314 -8.35 -7.80 0.56
C GLY A 314 -7.56 -7.73 -0.76
N LYS A 315 -6.49 -8.52 -0.88
CA LYS A 315 -5.54 -8.46 -1.99
C LYS A 315 -5.85 -9.50 -3.06
N ILE A 316 -5.73 -9.10 -4.33
CA ILE A 316 -5.71 -10.02 -5.47
C ILE A 316 -4.24 -10.32 -5.76
N VAL A 317 -3.87 -11.60 -5.74
CA VAL A 317 -2.51 -12.07 -5.98
C VAL A 317 -2.46 -12.83 -7.30
N LEU A 318 -1.34 -12.70 -8.01
CA LEU A 318 -1.04 -13.41 -9.24
C LEU A 318 0.09 -14.42 -8.97
N SER A 319 -0.16 -15.70 -9.25
CA SER A 319 0.84 -16.76 -9.17
C SER A 319 1.56 -16.91 -10.51
N LEU A 320 2.89 -16.88 -10.47
CA LEU A 320 3.74 -17.17 -11.62
C LEU A 320 4.17 -18.65 -11.64
N GLU A 321 3.81 -19.43 -10.61
CA GLU A 321 3.99 -20.87 -10.65
C GLU A 321 2.95 -21.49 -11.57
N ASN A 322 3.38 -22.37 -12.48
CA ASN A 322 2.46 -23.13 -13.29
C ASN A 322 1.60 -24.01 -12.36
N THR A 323 0.32 -23.69 -12.29
CA THR A 323 -0.71 -24.56 -11.69
C THR A 323 -1.08 -25.66 -12.65
#